data_84d5fc5b46998f5e062d52f9df6615a8
#
_entry.id   84d5fc5b46998f5e062d52f9df6615a8
#
_cell.length_a   1.000
_cell.length_b   1.000
_cell.length_c   1.000
_cell.angle_alpha   90.00
_cell.angle_beta   90.00
_cell.angle_gamma   90.00
#
_symmetry.space_group_name_H-M   'P 1'
#
loop_
_entity.id
_entity.type
_entity.pdbx_description
1 polymer ?
#
loop_
_entity_poly.entity_id
_entity_poly.type
_entity_poly.pdbx_seq_one_letter_code
_entity_poly.pdbx_strand_id
1 'polypeptide(L)'
;MRKYKQEPYTVPPWIYNAIQVLRPAERLTVSEWAAKYRVLPDGNAIPGPWSNSVTPYLVEIMDAFSDDTVEEIVFVKPTQVGGTSAMENMLGSLIAQDPAPTMVVYPSDDLAERTTESKLEPMVRSCKVLADKWRKNDSKKLALKFSDMIVYLTGANSPADLASTNIRNLFMDEVDKFPAASKKEADPVSLARERTKTYFNRKIFMASTPTLKSGHIWRAMERAEAIKHYFVPCPHCGQYIELKFGCLKWPSKDDVPENTDRAEMAVYVCQACGAVIADQDKGKMLRAGRWQAVKQRTKNPKSVAFWLNTLYSPFTRFSDIAREFMRSKDDPELLHNFTNSWLAEPWEDTKLKTNAELVMERQTETPEWTLPPWTKLITGGIDVQENCLYWTIRAWGDYMTSQNVAHGQALSMAEVEKAMNVEFSLPNGDTAMVNLALMDSGDQTDEVYEFCAINSDWVLPCKGTSTMLSHYRLSVVNKAGSKANGMTLVLVDGGKYKDQIAARLRKPNGTGSWQVYKDCDMEYAEQVTAEHKVTERSGGKEVQKWVLKSSHADNHYLDCEVYAAAAADVMGVRSLYLKSVEGQAATPEPRKLAKQEPQQTQEENWINQNDTWI
;
A
#
# COMPACT_ATOMS: atom_id res chain seq x y z
N MET A 1 92.65 -9.47 -8.60
CA MET A 1 91.26 -9.39 -8.04
C MET A 1 90.33 -10.00 -9.05
N ARG A 2 89.78 -11.22 -8.84
CA ARG A 2 88.80 -11.87 -9.68
C ARG A 2 87.43 -11.28 -9.27
N LYS A 3 86.73 -10.56 -10.18
CA LYS A 3 85.34 -10.12 -10.02
C LYS A 3 84.43 -11.36 -10.12
N TYR A 4 83.88 -11.80 -9.02
CA TYR A 4 82.74 -12.73 -9.03
C TYR A 4 81.58 -12.08 -9.72
N LYS A 5 81.13 -12.52 -10.90
CA LYS A 5 79.82 -12.23 -11.44
C LYS A 5 78.82 -13.02 -10.60
N GLN A 6 78.05 -12.34 -9.81
CA GLN A 6 76.80 -12.91 -9.22
C GLN A 6 75.85 -13.19 -10.37
N GLU A 7 75.59 -14.46 -10.69
CA GLU A 7 74.44 -14.80 -11.52
C GLU A 7 73.15 -14.42 -10.82
N PRO A 8 72.12 -13.90 -11.53
CA PRO A 8 70.87 -13.57 -10.91
C PRO A 8 70.23 -14.84 -10.33
N TYR A 9 69.92 -14.82 -9.03
CA TYR A 9 69.25 -15.90 -8.32
C TYR A 9 67.87 -16.11 -8.91
N THR A 10 67.64 -17.17 -9.68
CA THR A 10 66.33 -17.56 -10.21
C THR A 10 65.62 -18.38 -9.14
N VAL A 11 64.50 -17.83 -8.63
CA VAL A 11 63.65 -18.52 -7.66
C VAL A 11 63.15 -19.83 -8.29
N PRO A 12 63.37 -21.00 -7.66
CA PRO A 12 62.89 -22.27 -8.18
C PRO A 12 61.37 -22.27 -8.38
N PRO A 13 60.85 -22.91 -9.45
CA PRO A 13 59.41 -22.92 -9.76
C PRO A 13 58.51 -23.39 -8.60
N TRP A 14 59.01 -24.32 -7.77
CA TRP A 14 58.23 -24.79 -6.62
C TRP A 14 58.10 -23.75 -5.52
N ILE A 15 59.11 -22.89 -5.29
CA ILE A 15 59.03 -21.77 -4.35
C ILE A 15 58.05 -20.73 -4.89
N TYR A 16 58.12 -20.45 -6.20
CA TYR A 16 57.17 -19.53 -6.84
C TYR A 16 55.73 -20.05 -6.70
N ASN A 17 55.48 -21.33 -6.94
CA ASN A 17 54.18 -21.95 -6.77
C ASN A 17 53.72 -21.95 -5.31
N ALA A 18 54.61 -22.21 -4.34
CA ALA A 18 54.28 -22.14 -2.92
C ALA A 18 53.90 -20.71 -2.47
N ILE A 19 54.62 -19.68 -2.95
CA ILE A 19 54.31 -18.28 -2.70
C ILE A 19 52.95 -17.91 -3.31
N GLN A 20 52.58 -18.40 -4.50
CA GLN A 20 51.28 -18.17 -5.12
C GLN A 20 50.14 -18.77 -4.29
N VAL A 21 50.34 -19.95 -3.70
CA VAL A 21 49.33 -20.58 -2.79
C VAL A 21 49.16 -19.78 -1.49
N LEU A 22 50.25 -19.14 -1.00
CA LEU A 22 50.22 -18.31 0.21
C LEU A 22 49.72 -16.86 -0.04
N ARG A 23 49.56 -16.47 -1.29
CA ARG A 23 48.99 -15.15 -1.61
C ARG A 23 47.55 -15.06 -1.10
N PRO A 24 47.17 -14.05 -0.30
CA PRO A 24 45.79 -13.84 0.05
C PRO A 24 44.96 -13.74 -1.23
N ALA A 25 43.83 -14.42 -1.26
CA ALA A 25 42.88 -14.27 -2.37
C ALA A 25 42.51 -12.79 -2.53
N GLU A 26 42.52 -12.30 -3.76
CA GLU A 26 42.10 -10.93 -4.08
C GLU A 26 40.65 -10.76 -3.65
N ARG A 27 40.36 -9.81 -2.73
CA ARG A 27 38.99 -9.48 -2.34
C ARG A 27 38.49 -8.40 -3.27
N LEU A 28 37.67 -8.78 -4.24
CA LEU A 28 36.98 -7.86 -5.14
C LEU A 28 35.60 -7.52 -4.58
N THR A 29 35.13 -6.31 -4.79
CA THR A 29 33.71 -6.01 -4.61
C THR A 29 32.87 -6.79 -5.62
N VAL A 30 31.56 -6.90 -5.41
CA VAL A 30 30.70 -7.63 -6.34
C VAL A 30 30.77 -7.04 -7.75
N SER A 31 30.79 -5.70 -7.87
CA SER A 31 30.86 -5.04 -9.17
C SER A 31 32.21 -5.26 -9.88
N GLU A 32 33.32 -5.28 -9.13
CA GLU A 32 34.66 -5.61 -9.65
C GLU A 32 34.75 -7.07 -10.07
N TRP A 33 34.23 -7.99 -9.24
CA TRP A 33 34.17 -9.43 -9.58
C TRP A 33 33.34 -9.63 -10.86
N ALA A 34 32.17 -9.01 -10.96
CA ALA A 34 31.34 -9.12 -12.14
C ALA A 34 32.05 -8.60 -13.40
N ALA A 35 32.67 -7.43 -13.35
CA ALA A 35 33.43 -6.87 -14.46
C ALA A 35 34.61 -7.76 -14.92
N LYS A 36 35.21 -8.51 -13.98
CA LYS A 36 36.38 -9.37 -14.25
C LYS A 36 36.00 -10.76 -14.76
N TYR A 37 34.95 -11.35 -14.22
CA TYR A 37 34.68 -12.79 -14.42
C TYR A 37 33.31 -13.13 -15.01
N ARG A 38 32.31 -12.21 -14.89
CA ARG A 38 30.95 -12.49 -15.34
C ARG A 38 30.83 -12.43 -16.85
N VAL A 39 30.29 -13.49 -17.45
CA VAL A 39 29.91 -13.54 -18.85
C VAL A 39 28.42 -13.77 -18.94
N LEU A 40 27.72 -12.91 -19.67
CA LEU A 40 26.29 -13.05 -19.97
C LEU A 40 26.15 -14.05 -21.14
N PRO A 41 25.40 -15.15 -20.97
CA PRO A 41 25.23 -16.15 -22.02
C PRO A 41 24.43 -15.59 -23.21
N ASP A 42 24.51 -16.29 -24.34
CA ASP A 42 23.72 -16.02 -25.53
C ASP A 42 22.22 -16.03 -25.17
N GLY A 43 21.45 -15.13 -25.78
CA GLY A 43 20.03 -14.92 -25.47
C GLY A 43 19.74 -13.79 -24.49
N ASN A 44 20.78 -13.19 -23.87
CA ASN A 44 20.63 -11.93 -23.15
C ASN A 44 20.56 -10.74 -24.12
N ALA A 45 19.98 -9.62 -23.69
CA ALA A 45 19.91 -8.39 -24.50
C ALA A 45 21.30 -7.89 -24.94
N ILE A 46 22.31 -8.10 -24.11
CA ILE A 46 23.73 -7.76 -24.38
C ILE A 46 24.56 -8.97 -23.95
N PRO A 47 24.79 -9.98 -24.84
CA PRO A 47 25.62 -11.13 -24.51
C PRO A 47 27.11 -10.74 -24.46
N GLY A 48 27.90 -11.52 -23.72
CA GLY A 48 29.35 -11.32 -23.58
C GLY A 48 29.76 -10.85 -22.19
N PRO A 49 30.97 -10.28 -22.02
CA PRO A 49 31.48 -9.86 -20.72
C PRO A 49 30.58 -8.78 -20.07
N TRP A 50 30.36 -8.92 -18.77
CA TRP A 50 29.62 -7.92 -17.98
C TRP A 50 30.30 -6.56 -18.02
N SER A 51 29.52 -5.50 -18.16
CA SER A 51 30.01 -4.13 -18.10
C SER A 51 29.18 -3.26 -17.16
N ASN A 52 29.83 -2.78 -16.10
CA ASN A 52 29.23 -1.84 -15.15
C ASN A 52 28.78 -0.52 -15.79
N SER A 53 29.28 -0.19 -16.99
CA SER A 53 28.91 1.05 -17.68
C SER A 53 27.54 1.01 -18.36
N VAL A 54 26.96 -0.17 -18.56
CA VAL A 54 25.62 -0.35 -19.14
C VAL A 54 24.53 0.05 -18.16
N THR A 55 24.65 -0.46 -16.92
CA THR A 55 23.69 -0.21 -15.83
C THR A 55 24.42 0.31 -14.60
N PRO A 56 25.00 1.53 -14.66
CA PRO A 56 25.92 2.02 -13.63
C PRO A 56 25.27 2.19 -12.25
N TYR A 57 23.96 2.35 -12.19
CA TYR A 57 23.20 2.40 -10.94
C TYR A 57 23.22 1.06 -10.16
N LEU A 58 23.53 -0.07 -10.80
CA LEU A 58 23.64 -1.36 -10.12
C LEU A 58 24.95 -1.51 -9.33
N VAL A 59 25.97 -0.73 -9.63
CA VAL A 59 27.32 -0.84 -9.01
C VAL A 59 27.22 -0.72 -7.49
N GLU A 60 26.70 0.39 -6.99
CA GLU A 60 26.61 0.61 -5.52
C GLU A 60 25.65 -0.39 -4.84
N ILE A 61 24.59 -0.83 -5.53
CA ILE A 61 23.67 -1.86 -5.00
C ILE A 61 24.43 -3.19 -4.83
N MET A 62 25.22 -3.58 -5.82
CA MET A 62 26.03 -4.78 -5.77
C MET A 62 27.13 -4.66 -4.69
N ASP A 63 27.80 -3.53 -4.61
CA ASP A 63 28.92 -3.31 -3.69
C ASP A 63 28.47 -3.16 -2.24
N ALA A 64 27.22 -2.73 -2.00
CA ALA A 64 26.60 -2.79 -0.67
C ALA A 64 26.53 -4.23 -0.10
N PHE A 65 26.51 -5.24 -0.97
CA PHE A 65 26.60 -6.64 -0.55
C PHE A 65 28.00 -7.02 -0.05
N SER A 66 29.05 -6.35 -0.54
CA SER A 66 30.44 -6.52 -0.11
C SER A 66 30.80 -5.69 1.13
N ASP A 67 29.95 -4.72 1.52
CA ASP A 67 30.18 -3.87 2.68
C ASP A 67 29.79 -4.62 3.96
N ASP A 68 30.78 -4.90 4.82
CA ASP A 68 30.58 -5.66 6.07
C ASP A 68 29.64 -4.94 7.07
N THR A 69 29.40 -3.64 6.92
CA THR A 69 28.48 -2.88 7.77
C THR A 69 27.03 -3.02 7.39
N VAL A 70 26.73 -3.38 6.12
CA VAL A 70 25.38 -3.53 5.58
C VAL A 70 24.92 -4.98 5.72
N GLU A 71 23.85 -5.20 6.46
CA GLU A 71 23.22 -6.52 6.64
C GLU A 71 22.08 -6.77 5.63
N GLU A 72 21.33 -5.70 5.29
CA GLU A 72 20.14 -5.80 4.45
C GLU A 72 20.14 -4.77 3.32
N ILE A 73 19.84 -5.25 2.12
CA ILE A 73 19.75 -4.46 0.90
C ILE A 73 18.35 -4.63 0.32
N VAL A 74 17.62 -3.54 0.16
CA VAL A 74 16.26 -3.49 -0.40
C VAL A 74 16.31 -2.76 -1.73
N PHE A 75 15.93 -3.41 -2.82
CA PHE A 75 15.91 -2.80 -4.15
C PHE A 75 14.48 -2.69 -4.70
N VAL A 76 13.89 -1.51 -4.56
CA VAL A 76 12.59 -1.17 -5.15
C VAL A 76 12.84 -0.73 -6.59
N LYS A 77 12.32 -1.47 -7.54
CA LYS A 77 12.69 -1.34 -8.95
C LYS A 77 11.48 -1.44 -9.88
N PRO A 78 11.52 -0.80 -11.05
CA PRO A 78 10.61 -1.13 -12.14
C PRO A 78 11.03 -2.46 -12.79
N THR A 79 10.28 -2.92 -13.77
CA THR A 79 10.65 -4.08 -14.57
C THR A 79 11.85 -3.78 -15.47
N GLN A 80 12.64 -4.80 -15.84
CA GLN A 80 13.69 -4.77 -16.86
C GLN A 80 14.84 -3.76 -16.63
N VAL A 81 15.22 -3.52 -15.37
CA VAL A 81 16.38 -2.66 -15.01
C VAL A 81 17.58 -3.42 -14.49
N GLY A 82 17.62 -4.73 -14.67
CA GLY A 82 18.78 -5.58 -14.30
C GLY A 82 18.82 -6.02 -12.85
N GLY A 83 17.72 -5.92 -12.08
CA GLY A 83 17.70 -6.34 -10.67
C GLY A 83 18.08 -7.81 -10.46
N THR A 84 17.53 -8.73 -11.24
CA THR A 84 17.89 -10.16 -11.19
C THR A 84 19.36 -10.39 -11.57
N SER A 85 19.90 -9.64 -12.55
CA SER A 85 21.31 -9.76 -12.92
C SER A 85 22.24 -9.27 -11.81
N ALA A 86 21.86 -8.22 -11.06
CA ALA A 86 22.61 -7.78 -9.89
C ALA A 86 22.63 -8.88 -8.81
N MET A 87 21.48 -9.50 -8.55
CA MET A 87 21.38 -10.65 -7.63
C MET A 87 22.25 -11.84 -8.08
N GLU A 88 22.24 -12.17 -9.37
CA GLU A 88 23.09 -13.21 -9.95
C GLU A 88 24.60 -12.88 -9.76
N ASN A 89 24.99 -11.63 -9.94
CA ASN A 89 26.38 -11.19 -9.74
C ASN A 89 26.78 -11.29 -8.26
N MET A 90 25.90 -10.91 -7.32
CA MET A 90 26.13 -11.09 -5.88
C MET A 90 26.31 -12.58 -5.54
N LEU A 91 25.44 -13.44 -6.06
CA LEU A 91 25.50 -14.89 -5.86
C LEU A 91 26.78 -15.48 -6.46
N GLY A 92 27.16 -15.07 -7.68
CA GLY A 92 28.39 -15.53 -8.34
C GLY A 92 29.65 -15.11 -7.57
N SER A 93 29.71 -13.86 -7.13
CA SER A 93 30.81 -13.35 -6.29
C SER A 93 30.92 -14.15 -4.98
N LEU A 94 29.78 -14.44 -4.34
CA LEU A 94 29.72 -15.24 -3.12
C LEU A 94 30.29 -16.67 -3.33
N ILE A 95 29.85 -17.36 -4.37
CA ILE A 95 30.34 -18.70 -4.71
C ILE A 95 31.85 -18.69 -4.96
N ALA A 96 32.35 -17.63 -5.60
CA ALA A 96 33.74 -17.51 -5.97
C ALA A 96 34.65 -17.16 -4.78
N GLN A 97 34.26 -16.21 -3.94
CA GLN A 97 35.14 -15.53 -2.99
C GLN A 97 34.82 -15.78 -1.50
N ASP A 98 33.54 -15.96 -1.14
CA ASP A 98 33.09 -16.04 0.26
C ASP A 98 31.98 -17.09 0.44
N PRO A 99 32.24 -18.37 0.12
CA PRO A 99 31.23 -19.41 0.13
C PRO A 99 30.61 -19.61 1.50
N ALA A 100 29.28 -19.68 1.54
CA ALA A 100 28.48 -19.94 2.74
C ALA A 100 27.10 -20.48 2.38
N PRO A 101 26.39 -21.15 3.30
CA PRO A 101 25.03 -21.61 3.06
C PRO A 101 24.14 -20.45 2.63
N THR A 102 23.49 -20.58 1.48
CA THR A 102 22.73 -19.52 0.82
C THR A 102 21.38 -20.04 0.38
N MET A 103 20.34 -19.23 0.52
CA MET A 103 19.00 -19.52 0.03
C MET A 103 18.56 -18.41 -0.93
N VAL A 104 17.93 -18.81 -2.03
CA VAL A 104 17.28 -17.92 -3.00
C VAL A 104 15.79 -18.27 -3.02
N VAL A 105 14.94 -17.28 -2.72
CA VAL A 105 13.49 -17.46 -2.63
C VAL A 105 12.83 -16.75 -3.80
N TYR A 106 11.97 -17.47 -4.51
CA TYR A 106 11.12 -16.98 -5.58
C TYR A 106 9.64 -17.09 -5.18
N PRO A 107 8.69 -16.47 -5.90
CA PRO A 107 7.26 -16.57 -5.60
C PRO A 107 6.71 -18.00 -5.52
N SER A 108 7.24 -18.94 -6.33
CA SER A 108 6.84 -20.35 -6.33
C SER A 108 8.01 -21.29 -6.67
N ASP A 109 7.89 -22.57 -6.28
CA ASP A 109 8.88 -23.60 -6.62
C ASP A 109 9.04 -23.79 -8.13
N ASP A 110 7.94 -23.75 -8.90
CA ASP A 110 8.01 -23.83 -10.37
C ASP A 110 8.84 -22.69 -10.97
N LEU A 111 8.72 -21.47 -10.40
CA LEU A 111 9.52 -20.33 -10.85
C LEU A 111 10.97 -20.49 -10.43
N ALA A 112 11.24 -21.02 -9.25
CA ALA A 112 12.59 -21.33 -8.77
C ALA A 112 13.27 -22.34 -9.71
N GLU A 113 12.61 -23.47 -10.06
CA GLU A 113 13.13 -24.45 -11.00
C GLU A 113 13.42 -23.85 -12.38
N ARG A 114 12.43 -23.15 -12.96
CA ARG A 114 12.61 -22.51 -14.27
C ARG A 114 13.74 -21.48 -14.29
N THR A 115 13.87 -20.69 -13.23
CA THR A 115 14.95 -19.69 -13.14
C THR A 115 16.30 -20.36 -12.97
N THR A 116 16.37 -21.46 -12.23
CA THR A 116 17.60 -22.27 -12.13
C THR A 116 18.04 -22.74 -13.50
N GLU A 117 17.17 -23.37 -14.26
CA GLU A 117 17.48 -23.93 -15.58
C GLU A 117 17.79 -22.84 -16.63
N SER A 118 17.02 -21.74 -16.63
CA SER A 118 17.13 -20.71 -17.68
C SER A 118 18.16 -19.61 -17.41
N LYS A 119 18.53 -19.38 -16.13
CA LYS A 119 19.42 -18.27 -15.75
C LYS A 119 20.63 -18.70 -14.93
N LEU A 120 20.43 -19.41 -13.79
CA LEU A 120 21.51 -19.69 -12.86
C LEU A 120 22.49 -20.73 -13.42
N GLU A 121 22.02 -21.86 -13.96
CA GLU A 121 22.90 -22.83 -14.59
C GLU A 121 23.66 -22.26 -15.81
N PRO A 122 23.04 -21.51 -16.74
CA PRO A 122 23.75 -20.83 -17.81
C PRO A 122 24.82 -19.85 -17.29
N MET A 123 24.50 -19.10 -16.23
CA MET A 123 25.45 -18.23 -15.55
C MET A 123 26.67 -18.99 -15.05
N VAL A 124 26.45 -20.09 -14.33
CA VAL A 124 27.53 -20.90 -13.79
C VAL A 124 28.40 -21.49 -14.92
N ARG A 125 27.78 -21.99 -15.99
CA ARG A 125 28.49 -22.57 -17.13
C ARG A 125 29.32 -21.55 -17.91
N SER A 126 28.83 -20.33 -18.09
CA SER A 126 29.52 -19.29 -18.84
C SER A 126 30.63 -18.60 -18.07
N CYS A 127 30.68 -18.75 -16.74
CA CYS A 127 31.68 -18.17 -15.87
C CYS A 127 32.68 -19.26 -15.40
N LYS A 128 33.89 -19.26 -15.93
CA LYS A 128 34.88 -20.33 -15.66
C LYS A 128 35.13 -20.54 -14.16
N VAL A 129 35.31 -19.47 -13.38
CA VAL A 129 35.54 -19.56 -11.93
C VAL A 129 34.38 -20.21 -11.15
N LEU A 130 33.18 -20.15 -11.68
CA LEU A 130 32.02 -20.83 -11.10
C LEU A 130 31.91 -22.27 -11.59
N ALA A 131 32.12 -22.49 -12.89
CA ALA A 131 32.09 -23.82 -13.51
C ALA A 131 33.10 -24.77 -12.86
N ASP A 132 34.31 -24.30 -12.56
CA ASP A 132 35.37 -25.08 -11.91
C ASP A 132 35.00 -25.53 -10.48
N LYS A 133 34.14 -24.80 -9.80
CA LYS A 133 33.61 -25.12 -8.45
C LYS A 133 32.32 -25.95 -8.48
N TRP A 134 31.60 -25.99 -9.59
CA TRP A 134 30.27 -26.58 -9.67
C TRP A 134 30.30 -28.12 -9.70
N ARG A 135 29.63 -28.75 -8.74
CA ARG A 135 29.42 -30.20 -8.68
C ARG A 135 28.11 -30.58 -9.37
N LYS A 136 28.11 -30.54 -10.70
CA LYS A 136 26.91 -30.72 -11.53
C LYS A 136 26.15 -32.01 -11.21
N ASN A 137 26.89 -33.15 -11.10
CA ASN A 137 26.27 -34.46 -10.88
C ASN A 137 25.64 -34.62 -9.48
N ASP A 138 26.06 -33.81 -8.51
CA ASP A 138 25.55 -33.81 -7.15
C ASP A 138 24.43 -32.74 -6.96
N SER A 139 24.24 -31.87 -7.94
CA SER A 139 23.25 -30.80 -7.90
C SER A 139 21.86 -31.29 -8.30
N LYS A 140 20.85 -30.69 -7.68
CA LYS A 140 19.44 -30.86 -8.02
C LYS A 140 18.88 -29.52 -8.49
N LYS A 141 17.68 -29.49 -9.11
CA LYS A 141 17.04 -28.26 -9.60
C LYS A 141 16.88 -27.18 -8.51
N LEU A 142 16.54 -27.58 -7.29
CA LEU A 142 16.37 -26.68 -6.14
C LEU A 142 17.55 -26.68 -5.16
N ALA A 143 18.68 -27.28 -5.52
CA ALA A 143 19.90 -27.32 -4.69
C ALA A 143 21.16 -27.42 -5.55
N LEU A 144 21.77 -26.29 -5.85
CA LEU A 144 23.04 -26.24 -6.59
C LEU A 144 24.20 -26.43 -5.61
N LYS A 145 25.00 -27.47 -5.84
CA LYS A 145 26.16 -27.80 -5.02
C LYS A 145 27.46 -27.33 -5.68
N PHE A 146 28.26 -26.65 -4.89
CA PHE A 146 29.62 -26.24 -5.25
C PHE A 146 30.63 -26.93 -4.33
N SER A 147 31.95 -26.78 -4.62
CA SER A 147 32.98 -27.39 -3.79
C SER A 147 32.86 -27.04 -2.30
N ASP A 148 32.47 -25.80 -2.00
CA ASP A 148 32.58 -25.23 -0.66
C ASP A 148 31.23 -24.73 -0.10
N MET A 149 30.13 -24.82 -0.87
CA MET A 149 28.82 -24.36 -0.43
C MET A 149 27.66 -25.02 -1.19
N ILE A 150 26.48 -24.86 -0.63
CA ILE A 150 25.21 -25.22 -1.28
C ILE A 150 24.36 -23.95 -1.41
N VAL A 151 23.76 -23.77 -2.59
CA VAL A 151 22.73 -22.77 -2.85
C VAL A 151 21.38 -23.50 -2.89
N TYR A 152 20.54 -23.23 -1.91
CA TYR A 152 19.17 -23.72 -1.85
C TYR A 152 18.26 -22.76 -2.61
N LEU A 153 17.34 -23.31 -3.40
CA LEU A 153 16.32 -22.54 -4.11
C LEU A 153 14.96 -23.03 -3.66
N THR A 154 14.02 -22.12 -3.40
CA THR A 154 12.69 -22.49 -2.92
C THR A 154 11.66 -21.45 -3.34
N GLY A 155 10.40 -21.87 -3.38
CA GLY A 155 9.27 -20.98 -3.52
C GLY A 155 8.79 -20.45 -2.17
N ALA A 156 8.29 -19.23 -2.17
CA ALA A 156 7.64 -18.63 -1.00
C ALA A 156 6.32 -19.33 -0.61
N ASN A 157 5.81 -20.21 -1.48
CA ASN A 157 4.65 -21.07 -1.23
C ASN A 157 4.97 -22.36 -0.44
N SER A 158 6.25 -22.61 -0.10
CA SER A 158 6.71 -23.79 0.62
C SER A 158 7.24 -23.43 2.03
N PRO A 159 6.38 -23.19 3.04
CA PRO A 159 6.81 -22.77 4.38
C PRO A 159 7.77 -23.75 5.06
N ALA A 160 7.61 -25.05 4.82
CA ALA A 160 8.48 -26.08 5.38
C ALA A 160 9.93 -25.95 4.87
N ASP A 161 10.10 -25.65 3.60
CA ASP A 161 11.43 -25.47 3.00
C ASP A 161 12.08 -24.17 3.46
N LEU A 162 11.29 -23.08 3.56
CA LEU A 162 11.74 -21.82 4.15
C LEU A 162 12.22 -21.97 5.60
N ALA A 163 11.66 -22.93 6.34
CA ALA A 163 12.00 -23.17 7.74
C ALA A 163 13.09 -24.23 7.96
N SER A 164 13.56 -24.92 6.92
CA SER A 164 14.33 -26.17 7.05
C SER A 164 15.82 -26.00 7.33
N THR A 165 16.46 -24.90 6.86
CA THR A 165 17.92 -24.79 6.80
C THR A 165 18.44 -23.47 7.34
N ASN A 166 19.48 -23.50 8.19
CA ASN A 166 20.19 -22.30 8.60
C ASN A 166 21.09 -21.80 7.47
N ILE A 167 20.99 -20.52 7.16
CA ILE A 167 21.69 -19.87 6.05
C ILE A 167 22.36 -18.58 6.51
N ARG A 168 23.48 -18.22 5.89
CA ARG A 168 24.12 -16.93 6.09
C ARG A 168 23.57 -15.87 5.14
N ASN A 169 23.32 -16.24 3.89
CA ASN A 169 22.89 -15.32 2.86
C ASN A 169 21.49 -15.69 2.36
N LEU A 170 20.64 -14.68 2.27
CA LEU A 170 19.27 -14.79 1.82
C LEU A 170 19.01 -13.83 0.66
N PHE A 171 18.57 -14.36 -0.46
CA PHE A 171 18.13 -13.62 -1.62
C PHE A 171 16.63 -13.83 -1.82
N MET A 172 15.89 -12.77 -2.03
CA MET A 172 14.45 -12.81 -2.28
C MET A 172 14.11 -11.95 -3.51
N ASP A 173 13.68 -12.57 -4.59
CA ASP A 173 13.29 -11.86 -5.81
C ASP A 173 11.76 -11.81 -5.96
N GLU A 174 11.24 -10.66 -6.39
CA GLU A 174 9.81 -10.38 -6.58
C GLU A 174 8.96 -10.60 -5.31
N VAL A 175 9.43 -10.07 -4.17
CA VAL A 175 8.81 -10.31 -2.84
C VAL A 175 7.37 -9.86 -2.73
N ASP A 176 6.93 -8.86 -3.50
CA ASP A 176 5.53 -8.42 -3.51
C ASP A 176 4.59 -9.42 -4.21
N LYS A 177 5.15 -10.41 -4.92
CA LYS A 177 4.40 -11.53 -5.52
C LYS A 177 4.37 -12.78 -4.62
N PHE A 178 4.97 -12.71 -3.45
CA PHE A 178 4.91 -13.80 -2.48
C PHE A 178 3.49 -13.99 -1.97
N PRO A 179 3.08 -15.23 -1.67
CA PRO A 179 1.75 -15.50 -1.13
C PRO A 179 1.57 -14.80 0.23
N ALA A 180 0.33 -14.44 0.53
CA ALA A 180 0.01 -13.88 1.83
C ALA A 180 0.23 -14.91 2.95
N ALA A 181 0.49 -14.43 4.17
CA ALA A 181 0.59 -15.25 5.37
C ALA A 181 -0.65 -16.15 5.54
N SER A 182 -0.46 -17.40 5.90
CA SER A 182 -1.55 -18.28 6.27
C SER A 182 -2.00 -18.00 7.72
N LYS A 183 -3.22 -18.43 8.09
CA LYS A 183 -3.69 -18.31 9.49
C LYS A 183 -2.81 -19.10 10.50
N LYS A 184 -1.98 -20.02 10.02
CA LYS A 184 -1.18 -20.93 10.86
C LYS A 184 0.29 -20.56 10.93
N GLU A 185 0.81 -19.78 9.99
CA GLU A 185 2.25 -19.50 9.87
C GLU A 185 2.50 -18.02 9.55
N ALA A 186 3.67 -17.53 9.95
CA ALA A 186 4.14 -16.20 9.63
C ALA A 186 4.30 -16.01 8.10
N ASP A 187 4.43 -14.76 7.67
CA ASP A 187 4.64 -14.47 6.26
C ASP A 187 5.99 -15.05 5.76
N PRO A 188 6.09 -15.40 4.47
CA PRO A 188 7.28 -16.06 3.90
C PRO A 188 8.57 -15.27 4.08
N VAL A 189 8.52 -13.93 4.01
CA VAL A 189 9.70 -13.08 4.20
C VAL A 189 10.22 -13.21 5.62
N SER A 190 9.34 -13.17 6.62
CA SER A 190 9.69 -13.35 8.03
C SER A 190 10.26 -14.74 8.30
N LEU A 191 9.63 -15.80 7.75
CA LEU A 191 10.12 -17.18 7.92
C LEU A 191 11.53 -17.37 7.38
N ALA A 192 11.80 -16.86 6.17
CA ALA A 192 13.14 -16.95 5.57
C ALA A 192 14.19 -16.14 6.35
N ARG A 193 13.84 -14.93 6.82
CA ARG A 193 14.75 -14.08 7.63
C ARG A 193 15.18 -14.74 8.93
N GLU A 194 14.27 -15.47 9.60
CA GLU A 194 14.60 -16.22 10.82
C GLU A 194 15.76 -17.18 10.64
N ARG A 195 15.98 -17.73 9.44
CA ARG A 195 17.07 -18.69 9.15
C ARG A 195 18.46 -18.07 9.14
N THR A 196 18.54 -16.74 9.07
CA THR A 196 19.83 -16.01 9.07
C THR A 196 20.32 -15.63 10.47
N LYS A 197 19.51 -15.77 11.51
CA LYS A 197 19.78 -15.25 12.88
C LYS A 197 21.05 -15.77 13.53
N THR A 198 21.48 -16.99 13.18
CA THR A 198 22.70 -17.60 13.74
C THR A 198 24.01 -17.00 13.22
N TYR A 199 23.94 -16.23 12.14
CA TYR A 199 25.10 -15.62 11.52
C TYR A 199 25.17 -14.12 11.82
N PHE A 200 26.23 -13.67 12.49
CA PHE A 200 26.46 -12.25 12.77
C PHE A 200 26.81 -11.44 11.52
N ASN A 201 27.38 -12.12 10.49
CA ASN A 201 27.75 -11.55 9.18
C ASN A 201 26.76 -11.95 8.08
N ARG A 202 25.48 -12.07 8.43
CA ARG A 202 24.40 -12.37 7.48
C ARG A 202 24.24 -11.27 6.44
N LYS A 203 23.80 -11.67 5.25
CA LYS A 203 23.42 -10.76 4.17
C LYS A 203 22.03 -11.11 3.66
N ILE A 204 21.18 -10.11 3.55
CA ILE A 204 19.82 -10.23 3.03
C ILE A 204 19.66 -9.27 1.86
N PHE A 205 19.29 -9.79 0.71
CA PHE A 205 18.94 -9.01 -0.47
C PHE A 205 17.48 -9.24 -0.83
N MET A 206 16.72 -8.16 -0.98
CA MET A 206 15.32 -8.17 -1.41
C MET A 206 15.17 -7.29 -2.65
N ALA A 207 14.50 -7.79 -3.67
CA ALA A 207 14.15 -7.01 -4.85
C ALA A 207 12.71 -7.25 -5.27
N SER A 208 12.01 -6.22 -5.69
CA SER A 208 10.68 -6.34 -6.29
C SER A 208 10.25 -5.05 -6.99
N THR A 209 9.33 -5.21 -7.93
CA THR A 209 8.42 -4.16 -8.34
C THR A 209 7.39 -3.98 -7.24
N PRO A 210 7.14 -2.75 -6.73
CA PRO A 210 6.14 -2.53 -5.68
C PRO A 210 4.73 -2.74 -6.23
N THR A 211 3.82 -3.22 -5.39
CA THR A 211 2.39 -3.36 -5.72
C THR A 211 1.55 -2.32 -4.99
N LEU A 212 1.48 -2.42 -3.67
CA LEU A 212 0.72 -1.54 -2.78
C LEU A 212 1.66 -0.97 -1.72
N LYS A 213 1.28 0.09 -1.02
CA LYS A 213 2.03 0.59 0.15
C LYS A 213 2.17 -0.46 1.26
N SER A 214 1.19 -1.34 1.39
CA SER A 214 1.23 -2.47 2.31
C SER A 214 2.09 -3.64 1.81
N GLY A 215 2.64 -3.59 0.59
CA GLY A 215 3.51 -4.62 0.01
C GLY A 215 4.81 -4.81 0.79
N HIS A 216 5.39 -6.00 0.66
CA HIS A 216 6.61 -6.36 1.39
C HIS A 216 7.78 -5.43 1.07
N ILE A 217 7.99 -5.15 -0.22
CA ILE A 217 9.14 -4.35 -0.66
C ILE A 217 9.02 -2.89 -0.23
N TRP A 218 7.81 -2.30 -0.32
CA TRP A 218 7.60 -0.91 0.06
C TRP A 218 7.77 -0.73 1.57
N ARG A 219 7.16 -1.61 2.37
CA ARG A 219 7.35 -1.59 3.84
C ARG A 219 8.80 -1.83 4.24
N ALA A 220 9.54 -2.71 3.53
CA ALA A 220 10.96 -2.91 3.79
C ALA A 220 11.77 -1.63 3.51
N MET A 221 11.49 -0.94 2.40
CA MET A 221 12.10 0.36 2.09
C MET A 221 11.79 1.41 3.16
N GLU A 222 10.53 1.55 3.56
CA GLU A 222 10.14 2.54 4.59
C GLU A 222 10.81 2.29 5.94
N ARG A 223 11.08 1.02 6.29
CA ARG A 223 11.77 0.63 7.53
C ARG A 223 13.29 0.75 7.44
N ALA A 224 13.86 0.80 6.24
CA ALA A 224 15.30 0.85 6.05
C ALA A 224 15.93 2.05 6.77
N GLU A 225 17.13 1.86 7.32
CA GLU A 225 17.86 2.89 8.05
C GLU A 225 18.41 3.99 7.13
N ALA A 226 18.67 3.65 5.86
CA ALA A 226 18.94 4.62 4.81
C ALA A 226 18.11 4.31 3.56
N ILE A 227 17.56 5.35 2.95
CA ILE A 227 16.87 5.28 1.65
C ILE A 227 17.66 6.13 0.68
N LYS A 228 18.07 5.54 -0.44
CA LYS A 228 18.87 6.20 -1.47
C LYS A 228 18.10 6.27 -2.78
N HIS A 229 18.18 7.43 -3.44
CA HIS A 229 17.71 7.65 -4.80
C HIS A 229 18.90 7.94 -5.72
N TYR A 230 18.75 7.62 -7.00
CA TYR A 230 19.81 7.82 -7.98
C TYR A 230 19.72 9.21 -8.60
N PHE A 231 20.78 10.01 -8.46
CA PHE A 231 20.87 11.36 -9.01
C PHE A 231 21.85 11.39 -10.17
N VAL A 232 21.49 12.09 -11.22
CA VAL A 232 22.30 12.22 -12.43
C VAL A 232 22.58 13.70 -12.74
N PRO A 233 23.77 14.07 -13.24
CA PRO A 233 24.04 15.47 -13.58
C PRO A 233 23.30 15.88 -14.84
N CYS A 234 22.66 17.04 -14.83
CA CYS A 234 22.08 17.66 -16.01
C CYS A 234 23.20 18.01 -17.02
N PRO A 235 23.08 17.65 -18.31
CA PRO A 235 24.12 17.92 -19.30
C PRO A 235 24.33 19.42 -19.61
N HIS A 236 23.35 20.27 -19.22
CA HIS A 236 23.39 21.71 -19.48
C HIS A 236 23.90 22.53 -18.30
N CYS A 237 23.37 22.28 -17.08
CA CYS A 237 23.74 23.06 -15.90
C CYS A 237 24.65 22.34 -14.90
N GLY A 238 24.89 21.03 -15.08
CA GLY A 238 25.72 20.22 -14.20
C GLY A 238 25.11 19.87 -12.85
N GLN A 239 23.95 20.41 -12.49
CA GLN A 239 23.29 20.08 -11.23
C GLN A 239 22.81 18.62 -11.23
N TYR A 240 22.99 17.96 -10.08
CA TYR A 240 22.50 16.61 -9.89
C TYR A 240 21.00 16.63 -9.65
N ILE A 241 20.25 15.95 -10.50
CA ILE A 241 18.79 15.87 -10.50
C ILE A 241 18.33 14.43 -10.37
N GLU A 242 17.22 14.22 -9.70
CA GLU A 242 16.48 12.98 -9.71
C GLU A 242 15.55 12.95 -10.93
N LEU A 243 15.55 11.87 -11.70
CA LEU A 243 14.65 11.75 -12.85
C LEU A 243 13.22 11.43 -12.40
N LYS A 244 12.32 12.40 -12.58
CA LYS A 244 10.90 12.33 -12.17
C LYS A 244 9.98 12.30 -13.39
N PHE A 245 8.96 11.46 -13.35
CA PHE A 245 7.99 11.33 -14.44
C PHE A 245 7.33 12.68 -14.79
N GLY A 246 6.99 13.51 -13.80
CA GLY A 246 6.41 14.82 -14.01
C GLY A 246 7.26 15.81 -14.83
N CYS A 247 8.57 15.53 -15.00
CA CYS A 247 9.49 16.33 -15.82
C CYS A 247 9.59 15.82 -17.27
N LEU A 248 8.98 14.68 -17.58
CA LEU A 248 8.80 14.21 -18.95
C LEU A 248 7.67 15.02 -19.61
N LYS A 249 7.95 15.67 -20.74
CA LYS A 249 7.03 16.59 -21.43
C LYS A 249 6.86 16.17 -22.88
N TRP A 250 5.67 16.43 -23.41
CA TRP A 250 5.29 16.21 -24.81
C TRP A 250 4.26 17.26 -25.23
N PRO A 251 4.02 17.48 -26.54
CA PRO A 251 3.05 18.44 -27.05
C PRO A 251 1.63 18.21 -26.52
N SER A 252 0.81 19.25 -26.50
CA SER A 252 -0.62 19.16 -26.18
C SER A 252 -1.38 18.37 -27.26
N LYS A 253 -2.63 17.95 -26.96
CA LYS A 253 -3.49 17.30 -27.94
C LYS A 253 -3.97 18.27 -29.02
N ASP A 254 -4.02 19.55 -28.70
CA ASP A 254 -4.42 20.61 -29.65
C ASP A 254 -3.31 20.89 -30.68
N ASP A 255 -2.04 20.75 -30.26
CA ASP A 255 -0.89 20.94 -31.16
C ASP A 255 -0.62 19.70 -32.01
N VAL A 256 -0.74 18.51 -31.43
CA VAL A 256 -0.51 17.22 -32.08
C VAL A 256 -1.63 16.26 -31.68
N PRO A 257 -2.62 15.98 -32.55
CA PRO A 257 -3.81 15.18 -32.19
C PRO A 257 -3.50 13.74 -31.80
N GLU A 258 -2.57 13.10 -32.50
CA GLU A 258 -2.29 11.67 -32.32
C GLU A 258 -1.36 11.39 -31.14
N ASN A 259 -1.78 10.51 -30.25
CA ASN A 259 -1.00 10.15 -29.06
C ASN A 259 0.36 9.53 -29.39
N THR A 260 0.45 8.77 -30.48
CA THR A 260 1.71 8.14 -30.91
C THR A 260 2.73 9.22 -31.31
N ASP A 261 2.32 10.20 -32.10
CA ASP A 261 3.19 11.28 -32.55
C ASP A 261 3.62 12.18 -31.40
N ARG A 262 2.70 12.46 -30.45
CA ARG A 262 3.02 13.17 -29.21
C ARG A 262 4.07 12.45 -28.40
N ALA A 263 3.95 11.12 -28.29
CA ALA A 263 4.90 10.30 -27.52
C ALA A 263 6.30 10.33 -28.14
N GLU A 264 6.42 10.27 -29.49
CA GLU A 264 7.71 10.34 -30.18
C GLU A 264 8.43 11.68 -29.94
N MET A 265 7.67 12.75 -29.67
CA MET A 265 8.19 14.09 -29.36
C MET A 265 8.49 14.28 -27.87
N ALA A 266 8.39 13.23 -27.04
CA ALA A 266 8.62 13.33 -25.61
C ALA A 266 10.09 13.66 -25.30
N VAL A 267 10.29 14.65 -24.43
CA VAL A 267 11.59 15.12 -23.95
C VAL A 267 11.58 15.27 -22.44
N TYR A 268 12.74 15.14 -21.82
CA TYR A 268 12.88 15.42 -20.40
C TYR A 268 13.28 16.87 -20.17
N VAL A 269 12.58 17.57 -19.27
CA VAL A 269 12.89 18.97 -18.93
C VAL A 269 13.59 19.01 -17.57
N CYS A 270 14.77 19.58 -17.52
CA CYS A 270 15.54 19.73 -16.29
C CYS A 270 14.77 20.58 -15.27
N GLN A 271 14.49 20.07 -14.09
CA GLN A 271 13.80 20.80 -13.03
C GLN A 271 14.63 21.95 -12.42
N ALA A 272 15.94 21.97 -12.67
CA ALA A 272 16.82 23.02 -12.13
C ALA A 272 17.02 24.21 -13.08
N CYS A 273 17.17 23.96 -14.39
CA CYS A 273 17.47 25.03 -15.36
C CYS A 273 16.46 25.15 -16.52
N GLY A 274 15.44 24.26 -16.58
CA GLY A 274 14.43 24.28 -17.64
C GLY A 274 14.92 23.80 -19.03
N ALA A 275 16.19 23.42 -19.18
CA ALA A 275 16.73 22.95 -20.45
C ALA A 275 16.16 21.57 -20.84
N VAL A 276 15.98 21.36 -22.13
CA VAL A 276 15.53 20.09 -22.72
C VAL A 276 16.68 19.10 -22.76
N ILE A 277 16.46 17.90 -22.27
CA ILE A 277 17.41 16.78 -22.28
C ILE A 277 16.88 15.71 -23.22
N ALA A 278 17.69 15.28 -24.18
CA ALA A 278 17.37 14.25 -25.16
C ALA A 278 17.83 12.86 -24.69
N ASP A 279 17.24 11.80 -25.27
CA ASP A 279 17.61 10.42 -24.95
C ASP A 279 19.10 10.11 -25.17
N GLN A 280 19.74 10.74 -26.14
CA GLN A 280 21.17 10.58 -26.42
C GLN A 280 22.09 10.98 -25.25
N ASP A 281 21.64 11.90 -24.38
CA ASP A 281 22.40 12.38 -23.23
C ASP A 281 22.27 11.44 -22.03
N LYS A 282 21.21 10.63 -22.00
CA LYS A 282 20.86 9.73 -20.91
C LYS A 282 22.01 8.79 -20.51
N GLY A 283 22.67 8.18 -21.49
CA GLY A 283 23.77 7.26 -21.22
C GLY A 283 24.97 7.93 -20.52
N LYS A 284 25.29 9.20 -20.87
CA LYS A 284 26.35 9.98 -20.20
C LYS A 284 25.94 10.37 -18.79
N MET A 285 24.69 10.83 -18.63
CA MET A 285 24.12 11.19 -17.33
C MET A 285 24.13 9.99 -16.37
N LEU A 286 23.70 8.82 -16.82
CA LEU A 286 23.68 7.61 -16.01
C LEU A 286 25.08 7.22 -15.53
N ARG A 287 26.09 7.24 -16.40
CA ARG A 287 27.49 6.89 -16.02
C ARG A 287 28.11 7.88 -15.02
N ALA A 288 27.68 9.12 -15.03
CA ALA A 288 28.11 10.16 -14.09
C ALA A 288 27.16 10.27 -12.88
N GLY A 289 26.14 9.43 -12.81
CA GLY A 289 25.17 9.41 -11.71
C GLY A 289 25.76 8.85 -10.42
N ARG A 290 25.05 9.12 -9.32
CA ARG A 290 25.41 8.62 -7.98
C ARG A 290 24.18 8.44 -7.12
N TRP A 291 24.23 7.49 -6.21
CA TRP A 291 23.24 7.33 -5.17
C TRP A 291 23.42 8.38 -4.09
N GLN A 292 22.31 8.97 -3.63
CA GLN A 292 22.30 9.91 -2.53
C GLN A 292 21.22 9.50 -1.53
N ALA A 293 21.54 9.56 -0.24
CA ALA A 293 20.55 9.30 0.80
C ALA A 293 19.54 10.45 0.85
N VAL A 294 18.27 10.13 0.57
CA VAL A 294 17.14 11.06 0.75
C VAL A 294 16.57 10.96 2.16
N LYS A 295 16.83 9.85 2.84
CA LYS A 295 16.50 9.63 4.25
C LYS A 295 17.60 8.78 4.88
N GLN A 296 18.12 9.20 6.01
CA GLN A 296 19.12 8.44 6.77
C GLN A 296 18.84 8.61 8.25
N ARG A 297 18.63 7.49 8.95
CA ARG A 297 18.26 7.45 10.36
C ARG A 297 19.45 7.28 11.28
N THR A 298 20.51 6.62 10.80
CA THR A 298 21.71 6.31 11.56
C THR A 298 22.95 6.70 10.76
N LYS A 299 24.09 6.90 11.46
CA LYS A 299 25.37 7.23 10.82
C LYS A 299 25.92 6.04 9.99
N ASN A 300 25.75 4.82 10.49
CA ASN A 300 26.21 3.58 9.86
C ASN A 300 25.00 2.66 9.67
N PRO A 301 24.25 2.81 8.55
CA PRO A 301 23.03 2.05 8.31
C PRO A 301 23.34 0.59 8.04
N LYS A 302 22.68 -0.32 8.77
CA LYS A 302 22.74 -1.77 8.54
C LYS A 302 21.75 -2.21 7.47
N SER A 303 20.68 -1.45 7.24
CA SER A 303 19.73 -1.69 6.18
C SER A 303 19.69 -0.49 5.23
N VAL A 304 19.89 -0.74 3.94
CA VAL A 304 19.94 0.28 2.90
C VAL A 304 18.93 -0.07 1.79
N ALA A 305 18.03 0.86 1.52
CA ALA A 305 17.09 0.76 0.42
C ALA A 305 17.52 1.63 -0.75
N PHE A 306 17.36 1.09 -1.95
CA PHE A 306 17.61 1.75 -3.23
C PHE A 306 16.31 1.80 -4.02
N TRP A 307 15.97 2.97 -4.54
CA TRP A 307 14.80 3.17 -5.38
C TRP A 307 15.16 3.88 -6.68
N LEU A 308 14.62 3.40 -7.79
CA LEU A 308 14.64 4.09 -9.08
C LEU A 308 13.43 3.69 -9.94
N ASN A 309 13.12 4.51 -10.94
CA ASN A 309 12.06 4.26 -11.92
C ASN A 309 12.61 3.96 -13.32
N THR A 310 11.75 3.70 -14.31
CA THR A 310 12.16 3.34 -15.69
C THR A 310 12.89 4.46 -16.44
N LEU A 311 12.78 5.72 -16.01
CA LEU A 311 13.54 6.82 -16.65
C LEU A 311 15.06 6.57 -16.59
N TYR A 312 15.54 5.79 -15.66
CA TYR A 312 16.95 5.39 -15.53
C TYR A 312 17.33 4.17 -16.38
N SER A 313 16.37 3.48 -17.01
CA SER A 313 16.71 2.32 -17.87
C SER A 313 17.45 2.77 -19.14
N PRO A 314 18.63 2.23 -19.45
CA PRO A 314 19.31 2.50 -20.70
C PRO A 314 18.63 1.85 -21.91
N PHE A 315 17.69 0.93 -21.67
CA PHE A 315 16.99 0.14 -22.69
C PHE A 315 15.65 0.76 -23.12
N THR A 316 15.18 1.80 -22.42
CA THR A 316 13.87 2.40 -22.62
C THR A 316 14.04 3.88 -22.96
N ARG A 317 13.43 4.36 -24.02
CA ARG A 317 13.44 5.77 -24.43
C ARG A 317 12.41 6.59 -23.66
N PHE A 318 12.55 7.90 -23.63
CA PHE A 318 11.55 8.82 -23.10
C PHE A 318 10.23 8.71 -23.88
N SER A 319 10.30 8.50 -25.19
CA SER A 319 9.13 8.25 -26.04
C SER A 319 8.37 6.98 -25.67
N ASP A 320 9.06 5.91 -25.30
CA ASP A 320 8.43 4.64 -24.90
C ASP A 320 7.63 4.81 -23.59
N ILE A 321 8.20 5.53 -22.63
CA ILE A 321 7.54 5.83 -21.33
C ILE A 321 6.31 6.71 -21.56
N ALA A 322 6.42 7.74 -22.41
CA ALA A 322 5.31 8.64 -22.75
C ALA A 322 4.18 7.87 -23.47
N ARG A 323 4.53 6.99 -24.41
CA ARG A 323 3.59 6.15 -25.17
C ARG A 323 2.81 5.22 -24.22
N GLU A 324 3.50 4.55 -23.33
CA GLU A 324 2.84 3.65 -22.38
C GLU A 324 1.93 4.41 -21.41
N PHE A 325 2.34 5.57 -20.93
CA PHE A 325 1.48 6.43 -20.11
C PHE A 325 0.22 6.86 -20.86
N MET A 326 0.37 7.34 -22.11
CA MET A 326 -0.77 7.79 -22.92
C MET A 326 -1.77 6.67 -23.20
N ARG A 327 -1.26 5.43 -23.33
CA ARG A 327 -2.09 4.22 -23.46
C ARG A 327 -2.83 3.88 -22.17
N SER A 328 -2.19 4.13 -21.02
CA SER A 328 -2.62 3.65 -19.71
C SER A 328 -3.48 4.66 -18.94
N LYS A 329 -3.34 5.95 -19.19
CA LYS A 329 -3.90 7.05 -18.36
C LYS A 329 -5.43 7.02 -18.19
N ASP A 330 -6.16 6.50 -19.18
CA ASP A 330 -7.62 6.48 -19.21
C ASP A 330 -8.21 5.13 -18.72
N ASP A 331 -7.36 4.12 -18.50
CA ASP A 331 -7.72 2.79 -18.01
C ASP A 331 -7.08 2.54 -16.64
N PRO A 332 -7.88 2.35 -15.57
CA PRO A 332 -7.36 2.15 -14.21
C PRO A 332 -6.43 0.94 -14.05
N GLU A 333 -6.67 -0.19 -14.74
CA GLU A 333 -5.82 -1.37 -14.65
C GLU A 333 -4.47 -1.14 -15.34
N LEU A 334 -4.49 -0.53 -16.52
CA LEU A 334 -3.28 -0.19 -17.24
C LEU A 334 -2.48 0.88 -16.49
N LEU A 335 -3.16 1.87 -15.91
CA LEU A 335 -2.51 2.92 -15.10
C LEU A 335 -1.90 2.35 -13.82
N HIS A 336 -2.58 1.39 -13.17
CA HIS A 336 -2.03 0.64 -12.05
C HIS A 336 -0.74 -0.09 -12.44
N ASN A 337 -0.76 -0.83 -13.56
CA ASN A 337 0.43 -1.49 -14.07
C ASN A 337 1.55 -0.50 -14.43
N PHE A 338 1.23 0.63 -15.04
CA PHE A 338 2.20 1.68 -15.36
C PHE A 338 2.86 2.23 -14.09
N THR A 339 2.06 2.57 -13.07
CA THR A 339 2.56 3.08 -11.79
C THR A 339 3.52 2.09 -11.13
N ASN A 340 3.13 0.82 -11.03
CA ASN A 340 3.94 -0.19 -10.36
C ASN A 340 5.18 -0.59 -11.19
N SER A 341 4.97 -0.92 -12.48
CA SER A 341 6.00 -1.56 -13.32
C SER A 341 6.94 -0.58 -14.01
N TRP A 342 6.52 0.67 -14.22
CA TRP A 342 7.33 1.69 -14.88
C TRP A 342 7.84 2.75 -13.90
N LEU A 343 6.99 3.23 -13.00
CA LEU A 343 7.41 4.24 -12.03
C LEU A 343 8.03 3.64 -10.76
N ALA A 344 7.86 2.34 -10.53
CA ALA A 344 8.26 1.67 -9.29
C ALA A 344 7.64 2.34 -8.06
N GLU A 345 6.40 2.76 -8.19
CA GLU A 345 5.60 3.37 -7.13
C GLU A 345 4.45 2.45 -6.75
N PRO A 346 4.04 2.40 -5.47
CA PRO A 346 2.90 1.60 -5.06
C PRO A 346 1.61 2.24 -5.58
N TRP A 347 0.70 1.39 -6.05
CA TRP A 347 -0.62 1.88 -6.47
C TRP A 347 -1.43 2.39 -5.29
N GLU A 348 -2.02 3.56 -5.46
CA GLU A 348 -3.04 4.12 -4.56
C GLU A 348 -4.25 4.52 -5.38
N ASP A 349 -5.42 4.06 -4.98
CA ASP A 349 -6.67 4.50 -5.62
C ASP A 349 -6.99 5.94 -5.17
N THR A 350 -6.49 6.90 -5.92
CA THR A 350 -6.67 8.34 -5.62
C THR A 350 -8.12 8.81 -5.79
N LYS A 351 -8.98 8.03 -6.47
CA LYS A 351 -10.40 8.38 -6.65
C LYS A 351 -11.17 8.37 -5.33
N LEU A 352 -10.63 7.72 -4.30
CA LEU A 352 -11.26 7.59 -2.98
C LEU A 352 -10.64 8.50 -1.91
N LYS A 353 -9.65 9.33 -2.25
CA LYS A 353 -9.10 10.33 -1.33
C LYS A 353 -10.05 11.52 -1.23
N THR A 354 -10.49 11.82 -0.02
CA THR A 354 -11.13 13.08 0.35
C THR A 354 -10.12 13.97 1.08
N ASN A 355 -10.27 15.28 1.01
CA ASN A 355 -9.45 16.22 1.76
C ASN A 355 -10.32 17.32 2.42
N ALA A 356 -9.80 17.99 3.43
CA ALA A 356 -10.51 19.02 4.17
C ALA A 356 -10.96 20.19 3.27
N GLU A 357 -10.13 20.58 2.30
CA GLU A 357 -10.44 21.64 1.32
C GLU A 357 -11.71 21.32 0.54
N LEU A 358 -11.93 20.05 0.17
CA LEU A 358 -13.15 19.62 -0.52
C LEU A 358 -14.40 19.79 0.36
N VAL A 359 -14.30 19.59 1.68
CA VAL A 359 -15.38 19.86 2.62
C VAL A 359 -15.68 21.36 2.66
N MET A 360 -14.64 22.20 2.72
CA MET A 360 -14.78 23.65 2.72
C MET A 360 -15.43 24.18 1.43
N GLU A 361 -15.15 23.55 0.28
CA GLU A 361 -15.85 23.85 -0.98
C GLU A 361 -17.35 23.51 -0.96
N ARG A 362 -17.81 22.71 -0.01
CA ARG A 362 -19.22 22.29 0.14
C ARG A 362 -20.00 23.20 1.08
N GLN A 363 -19.43 24.29 1.56
CA GLN A 363 -20.15 25.29 2.33
C GLN A 363 -21.31 25.87 1.53
N THR A 364 -22.38 26.22 2.24
CA THR A 364 -23.57 26.88 1.70
C THR A 364 -23.72 28.28 2.33
N GLU A 365 -24.73 29.03 1.93
CA GLU A 365 -25.06 30.32 2.56
C GLU A 365 -25.93 30.15 3.83
N THR A 366 -26.33 28.92 4.18
CA THR A 366 -27.16 28.64 5.36
C THR A 366 -26.31 28.72 6.62
N PRO A 367 -26.63 29.56 7.60
CA PRO A 367 -25.92 29.62 8.87
C PRO A 367 -26.03 28.33 9.67
N GLU A 368 -25.09 28.14 10.62
CA GLU A 368 -25.19 27.08 11.63
C GLU A 368 -26.53 27.15 12.39
N TRP A 369 -27.03 26.04 12.86
CA TRP A 369 -28.32 25.89 13.55
C TRP A 369 -29.54 26.35 12.73
N THR A 370 -29.41 26.41 11.40
CA THR A 370 -30.51 26.80 10.50
C THR A 370 -30.74 25.67 9.49
N LEU A 371 -32.01 25.31 9.29
CA LEU A 371 -32.39 24.29 8.32
C LEU A 371 -32.43 24.84 6.90
N PRO A 372 -31.85 24.14 5.91
CA PRO A 372 -32.09 24.42 4.51
C PRO A 372 -33.59 24.34 4.16
N PRO A 373 -34.10 25.16 3.23
CA PRO A 373 -35.53 25.17 2.87
C PRO A 373 -36.07 23.84 2.31
N TRP A 374 -35.18 22.98 1.80
CA TRP A 374 -35.53 21.68 1.22
C TRP A 374 -35.53 20.54 2.25
N THR A 375 -35.34 20.82 3.53
CA THR A 375 -35.27 19.81 4.60
C THR A 375 -36.57 19.04 4.75
N LYS A 376 -36.49 17.72 4.77
CA LYS A 376 -37.62 16.80 4.99
C LYS A 376 -37.40 15.85 6.15
N LEU A 377 -36.15 15.67 6.58
CA LEU A 377 -35.75 14.76 7.65
C LEU A 377 -34.53 15.35 8.34
N ILE A 378 -34.44 15.22 9.65
CA ILE A 378 -33.28 15.64 10.46
C ILE A 378 -32.81 14.45 11.27
N THR A 379 -31.50 14.13 11.19
CA THR A 379 -30.94 13.04 11.95
C THR A 379 -29.67 13.45 12.70
N GLY A 380 -29.35 12.72 13.77
CA GLY A 380 -28.16 12.91 14.57
C GLY A 380 -27.24 11.68 14.53
N GLY A 381 -25.96 11.90 14.75
CA GLY A 381 -24.98 10.87 15.01
C GLY A 381 -24.11 11.25 16.19
N ILE A 382 -23.83 10.31 17.08
CA ILE A 382 -23.13 10.54 18.34
C ILE A 382 -22.05 9.48 18.49
N ASP A 383 -20.80 9.92 18.60
CA ASP A 383 -19.62 9.10 18.86
C ASP A 383 -19.20 9.27 20.32
N VAL A 384 -19.13 8.17 21.06
CA VAL A 384 -18.86 8.15 22.51
C VAL A 384 -17.41 7.79 22.74
N GLN A 385 -16.67 8.67 23.42
CA GLN A 385 -15.29 8.47 23.79
C GLN A 385 -15.16 8.42 25.33
N GLU A 386 -13.99 8.06 25.82
CA GLU A 386 -13.74 7.91 27.27
C GLU A 386 -14.00 9.21 28.06
N ASN A 387 -13.65 10.37 27.51
CA ASN A 387 -13.66 11.65 28.23
C ASN A 387 -14.63 12.71 27.64
N CYS A 388 -15.21 12.46 26.46
CA CYS A 388 -16.11 13.39 25.79
C CYS A 388 -16.99 12.66 24.77
N LEU A 389 -18.01 13.35 24.29
CA LEU A 389 -18.89 12.87 23.23
C LEU A 389 -18.81 13.85 22.07
N TYR A 390 -18.72 13.30 20.85
CA TYR A 390 -18.85 14.08 19.63
C TYR A 390 -20.24 13.86 19.05
N TRP A 391 -20.79 14.88 18.44
CA TRP A 391 -22.13 14.81 17.85
C TRP A 391 -22.24 15.63 16.57
N THR A 392 -23.14 15.22 15.69
CA THR A 392 -23.54 15.96 14.48
C THR A 392 -25.04 15.92 14.28
N ILE A 393 -25.60 17.00 13.72
CA ILE A 393 -27.00 17.09 13.27
C ILE A 393 -26.97 17.35 11.76
N ARG A 394 -27.70 16.54 10.99
CA ARG A 394 -27.74 16.63 9.54
C ARG A 394 -29.18 16.69 9.02
N ALA A 395 -29.43 17.66 8.13
CA ALA A 395 -30.68 17.80 7.39
C ALA A 395 -30.62 17.00 6.08
N TRP A 396 -31.74 16.38 5.70
CA TRP A 396 -31.88 15.56 4.51
C TRP A 396 -33.10 15.99 3.68
N GLY A 397 -32.91 15.95 2.35
CA GLY A 397 -33.95 16.19 1.35
C GLY A 397 -33.96 15.13 0.26
N ASP A 398 -34.62 15.44 -0.85
CA ASP A 398 -34.77 14.52 -1.98
C ASP A 398 -33.43 14.05 -2.54
N TYR A 399 -33.40 12.81 -3.04
CA TYR A 399 -32.22 12.15 -3.61
C TYR A 399 -31.02 12.06 -2.64
N MET A 400 -31.33 12.08 -1.30
CA MET A 400 -30.31 12.11 -0.25
C MET A 400 -29.41 13.36 -0.31
N THR A 401 -29.91 14.49 -0.80
CA THR A 401 -29.27 15.78 -0.61
C THR A 401 -29.16 16.04 0.87
N SER A 402 -28.00 16.41 1.38
CA SER A 402 -27.84 16.59 2.81
C SER A 402 -26.92 17.75 3.16
N GLN A 403 -27.16 18.36 4.31
CA GLN A 403 -26.34 19.43 4.87
C GLN A 403 -26.14 19.22 6.36
N ASN A 404 -24.87 19.33 6.81
CA ASN A 404 -24.59 19.46 8.23
C ASN A 404 -25.22 20.77 8.74
N VAL A 405 -26.01 20.68 9.81
CA VAL A 405 -26.72 21.81 10.41
C VAL A 405 -25.94 22.37 11.59
N ALA A 406 -25.38 21.47 12.39
CA ALA A 406 -24.51 21.78 13.53
C ALA A 406 -23.72 20.54 13.93
N HIS A 407 -22.60 20.74 14.57
CA HIS A 407 -21.78 19.68 15.20
C HIS A 407 -21.10 20.24 16.45
N GLY A 408 -20.57 19.38 17.30
CA GLY A 408 -19.85 19.81 18.48
C GLY A 408 -19.40 18.68 19.37
N GLN A 409 -18.77 19.08 20.47
CA GLN A 409 -18.34 18.21 21.55
C GLN A 409 -19.24 18.45 22.77
N ALA A 410 -19.42 17.43 23.59
CA ALA A 410 -20.14 17.48 24.84
C ALA A 410 -19.37 16.73 25.93
N LEU A 411 -19.42 17.21 27.16
CA LEU A 411 -18.76 16.56 28.31
C LEU A 411 -19.73 15.63 29.06
N SER A 412 -21.01 15.63 28.70
CA SER A 412 -22.03 14.83 29.37
C SER A 412 -23.16 14.42 28.42
N MET A 413 -23.87 13.35 28.76
CA MET A 413 -25.07 12.90 28.07
C MET A 413 -26.18 13.98 28.07
N ALA A 414 -26.30 14.78 29.15
CA ALA A 414 -27.27 15.86 29.24
C ALA A 414 -27.00 17.02 28.24
N GLU A 415 -25.72 17.28 27.91
CA GLU A 415 -25.39 18.27 26.88
C GLU A 415 -25.74 17.74 25.47
N VAL A 416 -25.51 16.44 25.21
CA VAL A 416 -25.96 15.82 23.96
C VAL A 416 -27.48 15.83 23.83
N GLU A 417 -28.20 15.50 24.89
CA GLU A 417 -29.67 15.57 24.93
C GLU A 417 -30.17 16.99 24.60
N LYS A 418 -29.55 18.00 25.18
CA LYS A 418 -29.89 19.40 24.90
C LYS A 418 -29.64 19.78 23.44
N ALA A 419 -28.51 19.37 22.86
CA ALA A 419 -28.16 19.63 21.45
C ALA A 419 -29.14 18.95 20.49
N MET A 420 -29.49 17.68 20.75
CA MET A 420 -30.36 16.89 19.88
C MET A 420 -31.85 17.28 19.98
N ASN A 421 -32.28 17.95 21.05
CA ASN A 421 -33.66 18.38 21.26
C ASN A 421 -33.85 19.88 21.00
N VAL A 422 -32.95 20.51 20.22
CA VAL A 422 -33.16 21.89 19.74
C VAL A 422 -34.33 21.91 18.75
N GLU A 423 -35.22 22.90 18.93
CA GLU A 423 -36.31 23.18 17.99
C GLU A 423 -35.82 24.05 16.84
N PHE A 424 -35.99 23.56 15.63
CA PHE A 424 -35.66 24.26 14.39
C PHE A 424 -36.92 24.83 13.75
N SER A 425 -36.87 26.07 13.28
CA SER A 425 -37.96 26.68 12.52
C SER A 425 -37.92 26.19 11.06
N LEU A 426 -39.07 25.73 10.56
CA LEU A 426 -39.30 25.39 9.18
C LEU A 426 -39.84 26.59 8.37
N PRO A 427 -39.64 26.62 7.03
CA PRO A 427 -40.12 27.71 6.18
C PRO A 427 -41.63 27.93 6.22
N ASN A 428 -42.42 26.92 6.58
CA ASN A 428 -43.88 26.98 6.71
C ASN A 428 -44.36 27.51 8.08
N GLY A 429 -43.42 27.85 8.98
CA GLY A 429 -43.74 28.34 10.33
C GLY A 429 -43.89 27.25 11.40
N ASP A 430 -43.80 25.97 11.03
CA ASP A 430 -43.77 24.85 11.97
C ASP A 430 -42.39 24.71 12.60
N THR A 431 -42.29 23.91 13.67
CA THR A 431 -41.03 23.52 14.29
C THR A 431 -40.72 22.05 14.04
N ALA A 432 -39.43 21.72 13.93
CA ALA A 432 -38.93 20.37 13.79
C ALA A 432 -37.77 20.14 14.76
N MET A 433 -37.56 18.89 15.14
CA MET A 433 -36.44 18.44 15.96
C MET A 433 -35.78 17.25 15.29
N VAL A 434 -34.63 16.75 15.80
CA VAL A 434 -34.01 15.53 15.32
C VAL A 434 -35.00 14.37 15.37
N ASN A 435 -35.26 13.75 14.22
CA ASN A 435 -36.22 12.65 14.10
C ASN A 435 -35.67 11.35 14.68
N LEU A 436 -34.36 11.08 14.45
CA LEU A 436 -33.66 9.94 14.98
C LEU A 436 -32.18 10.26 15.06
N ALA A 437 -31.55 9.91 16.18
CA ALA A 437 -30.12 9.88 16.34
C ALA A 437 -29.65 8.43 16.57
N LEU A 438 -28.42 8.10 16.10
CA LEU A 438 -27.74 6.87 16.49
C LEU A 438 -26.55 7.21 17.37
N MET A 439 -26.40 6.47 18.46
CA MET A 439 -25.35 6.63 19.46
C MET A 439 -24.46 5.40 19.50
N ASP A 440 -23.15 5.59 19.34
CA ASP A 440 -22.22 4.45 19.43
C ASP A 440 -22.26 3.81 20.81
N SER A 441 -22.33 2.49 20.83
CA SER A 441 -22.33 1.68 22.04
C SER A 441 -21.12 0.72 22.11
N GLY A 442 -20.04 1.04 21.39
CA GLY A 442 -18.77 0.30 21.41
C GLY A 442 -18.10 0.41 22.77
N ASP A 443 -17.83 1.63 23.21
CA ASP A 443 -17.34 1.98 24.55
C ASP A 443 -18.51 2.40 25.46
N GLN A 444 -18.31 2.36 26.80
CA GLN A 444 -19.30 2.75 27.81
C GLN A 444 -20.71 2.16 27.57
N THR A 445 -20.76 0.92 27.12
CA THR A 445 -21.96 0.24 26.61
C THR A 445 -23.17 0.32 27.57
N ASP A 446 -22.97 0.26 28.88
CA ASP A 446 -24.07 0.26 29.86
C ASP A 446 -24.68 1.65 30.03
N GLU A 447 -23.88 2.70 30.06
CA GLU A 447 -24.35 4.09 30.17
C GLU A 447 -25.09 4.52 28.90
N VAL A 448 -24.54 4.15 27.72
CA VAL A 448 -25.20 4.40 26.43
C VAL A 448 -26.54 3.69 26.35
N TYR A 449 -26.61 2.42 26.78
CA TYR A 449 -27.87 1.66 26.78
C TYR A 449 -28.90 2.23 27.74
N GLU A 450 -28.50 2.72 28.92
CA GLU A 450 -29.39 3.37 29.86
C GLU A 450 -29.93 4.70 29.29
N PHE A 451 -29.05 5.52 28.73
CA PHE A 451 -29.43 6.78 28.07
C PHE A 451 -30.39 6.54 26.91
N CYS A 452 -30.09 5.60 26.01
CA CYS A 452 -30.96 5.26 24.91
C CYS A 452 -32.32 4.68 25.36
N ALA A 453 -32.37 3.93 26.46
CA ALA A 453 -33.60 3.38 26.99
C ALA A 453 -34.54 4.48 27.55
N ILE A 454 -33.97 5.48 28.22
CA ILE A 454 -34.72 6.64 28.74
C ILE A 454 -35.23 7.52 27.58
N ASN A 455 -34.42 7.71 26.54
CA ASN A 455 -34.67 8.62 25.41
C ASN A 455 -35.07 7.85 24.13
N SER A 456 -35.72 6.69 24.26
CA SER A 456 -36.00 5.75 23.16
C SER A 456 -36.91 6.30 22.05
N ASP A 457 -37.49 7.49 22.24
CA ASP A 457 -38.33 8.20 21.28
C ASP A 457 -37.51 8.91 20.19
N TRP A 458 -36.23 9.23 20.41
CA TRP A 458 -35.38 9.92 19.44
C TRP A 458 -33.96 9.35 19.27
N VAL A 459 -33.48 8.47 20.16
CA VAL A 459 -32.14 7.89 20.04
C VAL A 459 -32.14 6.37 20.15
N LEU A 460 -31.36 5.71 19.31
CA LEU A 460 -31.11 4.27 19.34
C LEU A 460 -29.61 3.98 19.47
N PRO A 461 -29.23 2.92 20.21
CA PRO A 461 -27.86 2.47 20.25
C PRO A 461 -27.45 1.88 18.91
N CYS A 462 -26.22 2.11 18.50
CA CYS A 462 -25.64 1.46 17.32
C CYS A 462 -24.29 0.81 17.62
N LYS A 463 -23.84 -0.08 16.72
CA LYS A 463 -22.50 -0.67 16.71
C LYS A 463 -21.95 -0.73 15.31
N GLY A 464 -20.71 -0.27 15.15
CA GLY A 464 -19.95 -0.46 13.93
C GLY A 464 -19.66 -1.93 13.67
N THR A 465 -19.83 -2.36 12.43
CA THR A 465 -19.45 -3.72 11.96
C THR A 465 -18.73 -3.60 10.64
N SER A 466 -17.88 -4.57 10.33
CA SER A 466 -17.26 -4.71 9.01
C SER A 466 -17.88 -5.90 8.28
N THR A 467 -18.11 -5.77 6.97
CA THR A 467 -18.55 -6.89 6.11
C THR A 467 -20.01 -7.35 6.25
N MET A 468 -20.96 -6.42 6.15
CA MET A 468 -22.37 -6.77 5.96
C MET A 468 -22.75 -6.72 4.47
N LEU A 469 -23.81 -7.44 4.07
CA LEU A 469 -24.40 -7.32 2.72
C LEU A 469 -25.16 -5.99 2.56
N SER A 470 -25.88 -5.55 3.60
CA SER A 470 -26.61 -4.26 3.67
C SER A 470 -25.75 -3.16 4.28
N HIS A 471 -26.18 -1.89 4.18
CA HIS A 471 -25.54 -0.76 4.84
C HIS A 471 -25.77 -0.78 6.34
N TYR A 472 -26.96 -1.19 6.76
CA TYR A 472 -27.32 -1.39 8.16
C TYR A 472 -28.19 -2.63 8.34
N ARG A 473 -28.33 -3.09 9.56
CA ARG A 473 -29.23 -4.18 9.96
C ARG A 473 -29.77 -3.89 11.37
N LEU A 474 -31.08 -4.07 11.54
CA LEU A 474 -31.69 -4.01 12.85
C LEU A 474 -31.44 -5.33 13.60
N SER A 475 -31.13 -5.20 14.86
CA SER A 475 -30.90 -6.28 15.81
C SER A 475 -31.54 -5.90 17.15
N VAL A 476 -31.37 -6.69 18.17
CA VAL A 476 -31.92 -6.43 19.50
C VAL A 476 -30.80 -6.48 20.51
N VAL A 477 -30.81 -5.58 21.49
CA VAL A 477 -29.93 -5.63 22.64
C VAL A 477 -30.28 -6.87 23.46
N ASN A 478 -29.39 -7.87 23.45
CA ASN A 478 -29.56 -9.10 24.23
C ASN A 478 -28.54 -9.11 25.40
N LYS A 479 -28.83 -8.30 26.43
CA LYS A 479 -28.01 -8.20 27.64
C LYS A 479 -28.94 -8.30 28.86
N ALA A 480 -28.97 -9.48 29.49
CA ALA A 480 -29.75 -9.73 30.68
C ALA A 480 -29.36 -8.73 31.80
N GLY A 481 -30.36 -8.08 32.42
CA GLY A 481 -30.16 -7.08 33.46
C GLY A 481 -29.94 -5.63 32.98
N SER A 482 -29.74 -5.40 31.68
CA SER A 482 -29.68 -4.04 31.10
C SER A 482 -31.09 -3.46 30.97
N LYS A 483 -31.24 -2.13 31.24
CA LYS A 483 -32.49 -1.37 30.99
C LYS A 483 -32.87 -1.35 29.51
N ALA A 484 -31.89 -1.53 28.61
CA ALA A 484 -32.09 -1.60 27.17
C ALA A 484 -32.37 -3.01 26.65
N ASN A 485 -32.48 -4.03 27.50
CA ASN A 485 -32.74 -5.40 27.03
C ASN A 485 -34.04 -5.47 26.22
N GLY A 486 -33.97 -6.00 25.01
CA GLY A 486 -35.09 -6.01 24.06
C GLY A 486 -35.23 -4.75 23.20
N MET A 487 -34.43 -3.73 23.41
CA MET A 487 -34.40 -2.51 22.60
C MET A 487 -33.77 -2.76 21.23
N THR A 488 -34.20 -2.04 20.21
CA THR A 488 -33.59 -2.08 18.88
C THR A 488 -32.15 -1.60 18.92
N LEU A 489 -31.23 -2.42 18.40
CA LEU A 489 -29.81 -2.11 18.18
C LEU A 489 -29.58 -2.00 16.67
N VAL A 490 -28.96 -0.91 16.21
CA VAL A 490 -28.62 -0.71 14.80
C VAL A 490 -27.18 -1.14 14.56
N LEU A 491 -26.98 -2.18 13.75
CA LEU A 491 -25.67 -2.57 13.27
C LEU A 491 -25.36 -1.79 11.99
N VAL A 492 -24.21 -1.11 11.95
CA VAL A 492 -23.84 -0.16 10.89
C VAL A 492 -22.57 -0.62 10.18
N ASP A 493 -22.61 -0.78 8.86
CA ASP A 493 -21.39 -0.99 8.05
C ASP A 493 -20.72 0.36 7.78
N GLY A 494 -19.79 0.74 8.66
CA GLY A 494 -19.11 2.04 8.58
C GLY A 494 -18.39 2.26 7.24
N GLY A 495 -17.82 1.21 6.67
CA GLY A 495 -17.10 1.30 5.38
C GLY A 495 -18.01 1.73 4.23
N LYS A 496 -19.23 1.19 4.16
CA LYS A 496 -20.19 1.54 3.10
C LYS A 496 -20.72 2.98 3.23
N TYR A 497 -20.93 3.46 4.46
CA TYR A 497 -21.32 4.85 4.66
C TYR A 497 -20.18 5.82 4.38
N LYS A 498 -18.94 5.49 4.76
CA LYS A 498 -17.75 6.27 4.40
C LYS A 498 -17.60 6.37 2.87
N ASP A 499 -17.85 5.29 2.13
CA ASP A 499 -17.88 5.28 0.65
C ASP A 499 -18.98 6.23 0.12
N GLN A 500 -20.16 6.17 0.71
CA GLN A 500 -21.28 7.02 0.32
C GLN A 500 -21.03 8.51 0.60
N ILE A 501 -20.49 8.85 1.77
CA ILE A 501 -20.11 10.22 2.15
C ILE A 501 -19.04 10.73 1.18
N ALA A 502 -17.97 9.99 0.97
CA ALA A 502 -16.89 10.36 0.06
C ALA A 502 -17.36 10.56 -1.40
N ALA A 503 -18.28 9.72 -1.89
CA ALA A 503 -18.85 9.87 -3.23
C ALA A 503 -19.71 11.12 -3.36
N ARG A 504 -20.51 11.46 -2.34
CA ARG A 504 -21.41 12.63 -2.34
C ARG A 504 -20.68 13.95 -2.09
N LEU A 505 -19.63 13.92 -1.27
CA LEU A 505 -18.76 15.06 -1.02
C LEU A 505 -18.08 15.57 -2.31
N ARG A 506 -17.79 14.67 -3.27
CA ARG A 506 -17.23 15.05 -4.57
C ARG A 506 -18.21 15.72 -5.52
N LYS A 507 -19.51 15.60 -5.27
CA LYS A 507 -20.53 16.28 -6.08
C LYS A 507 -20.56 17.78 -5.73
N PRO A 508 -20.63 18.68 -6.72
CA PRO A 508 -20.91 20.09 -6.46
C PRO A 508 -22.22 20.27 -5.70
N ASN A 509 -22.36 21.37 -4.96
CA ASN A 509 -23.57 21.68 -4.23
C ASN A 509 -24.79 21.61 -5.14
N GLY A 510 -25.85 20.95 -4.70
CA GLY A 510 -27.06 20.68 -5.46
C GLY A 510 -27.67 19.31 -5.12
N THR A 511 -28.49 18.80 -6.01
CA THR A 511 -29.23 17.54 -5.80
C THR A 511 -28.30 16.35 -5.57
N GLY A 512 -28.47 15.68 -4.44
CA GLY A 512 -27.69 14.49 -4.07
C GLY A 512 -26.28 14.77 -3.59
N SER A 513 -25.91 16.02 -3.32
CA SER A 513 -24.63 16.41 -2.73
C SER A 513 -24.62 16.28 -1.21
N TRP A 514 -23.42 16.29 -0.65
CA TRP A 514 -23.15 16.37 0.77
C TRP A 514 -22.61 17.78 1.06
N GLN A 515 -23.29 18.55 1.91
CA GLN A 515 -23.02 19.97 2.13
C GLN A 515 -22.76 20.24 3.61
N VAL A 516 -22.18 21.40 3.89
CA VAL A 516 -21.97 21.94 5.24
C VAL A 516 -22.52 23.36 5.33
N TYR A 517 -22.82 23.81 6.54
CA TYR A 517 -23.32 25.16 6.82
C TYR A 517 -22.24 26.21 6.52
N LYS A 518 -22.68 27.50 6.49
CA LYS A 518 -21.80 28.63 6.27
C LYS A 518 -20.77 28.75 7.40
N ASP A 519 -19.54 29.03 7.03
CA ASP A 519 -18.39 29.19 7.97
C ASP A 519 -18.11 27.96 8.83
N CYS A 520 -18.43 26.74 8.33
CA CYS A 520 -18.03 25.48 8.95
C CYS A 520 -16.53 25.46 9.18
N ASP A 521 -16.08 24.98 10.33
CA ASP A 521 -14.67 25.05 10.73
C ASP A 521 -13.78 24.00 10.07
N MET A 522 -12.48 24.27 10.07
CA MET A 522 -11.47 23.39 9.48
C MET A 522 -11.26 22.10 10.29
N GLU A 523 -11.42 22.14 11.62
CA GLU A 523 -11.26 20.97 12.47
C GLU A 523 -12.27 19.88 12.12
N TYR A 524 -13.54 20.27 11.95
CA TYR A 524 -14.56 19.36 11.45
C TYR A 524 -14.20 18.79 10.07
N ALA A 525 -13.74 19.64 9.14
CA ALA A 525 -13.37 19.23 7.80
C ALA A 525 -12.20 18.25 7.81
N GLU A 526 -11.20 18.45 8.65
CA GLU A 526 -10.06 17.56 8.83
C GLU A 526 -10.49 16.21 9.42
N GLN A 527 -11.31 16.20 10.46
CA GLN A 527 -11.83 14.98 11.07
C GLN A 527 -12.73 14.17 10.13
N VAL A 528 -13.65 14.81 9.40
CA VAL A 528 -14.50 14.14 8.39
C VAL A 528 -13.67 13.51 7.26
N THR A 529 -12.51 14.04 6.98
CA THR A 529 -11.60 13.53 5.96
C THR A 529 -10.34 12.86 6.50
N ALA A 530 -10.32 12.54 7.79
CA ALA A 530 -9.16 11.94 8.48
C ALA A 530 -8.81 10.55 7.97
N GLU A 531 -9.75 9.85 7.35
CA GLU A 531 -9.53 8.53 6.79
C GLU A 531 -9.41 8.53 5.26
N HIS A 532 -8.76 7.50 4.74
CA HIS A 532 -8.73 7.20 3.32
C HIS A 532 -8.84 5.69 3.09
N LYS A 533 -9.30 5.32 1.90
CA LYS A 533 -9.47 3.93 1.52
C LYS A 533 -8.16 3.35 1.00
N VAL A 534 -7.74 2.24 1.55
CA VAL A 534 -6.56 1.48 1.10
C VAL A 534 -6.98 0.09 0.66
N THR A 535 -6.26 -0.45 -0.32
CA THR A 535 -6.42 -1.85 -0.73
C THR A 535 -5.35 -2.68 -0.01
N GLU A 536 -5.78 -3.64 0.77
CA GLU A 536 -4.90 -4.60 1.46
C GLU A 536 -5.14 -6.02 0.95
N ARG A 537 -4.09 -6.84 0.92
CA ARG A 537 -4.22 -8.28 0.67
C ARG A 537 -4.48 -9.00 1.98
N SER A 538 -5.65 -9.63 2.09
CA SER A 538 -6.02 -10.47 3.22
C SER A 538 -6.53 -11.82 2.70
N GLY A 539 -5.91 -12.92 3.14
CA GLY A 539 -6.30 -14.27 2.74
C GLY A 539 -6.22 -14.55 1.22
N GLY A 540 -5.28 -13.90 0.50
CA GLY A 540 -5.11 -14.04 -0.95
C GLY A 540 -6.11 -13.24 -1.80
N LYS A 541 -7.00 -12.47 -1.17
CA LYS A 541 -7.93 -11.55 -1.85
C LYS A 541 -7.56 -10.11 -1.54
N GLU A 542 -7.78 -9.23 -2.49
CA GLU A 542 -7.70 -7.79 -2.26
C GLU A 542 -8.96 -7.33 -1.54
N VAL A 543 -8.77 -6.71 -0.38
CA VAL A 543 -9.85 -6.16 0.45
C VAL A 543 -9.60 -4.67 0.62
N GLN A 544 -10.61 -3.88 0.32
CA GLN A 544 -10.57 -2.44 0.56
C GLN A 544 -11.06 -2.13 1.95
N LYS A 545 -10.30 -1.32 2.69
CA LYS A 545 -10.73 -0.83 4.02
C LYS A 545 -10.35 0.64 4.20
N TRP A 546 -11.13 1.33 5.05
CA TRP A 546 -10.83 2.68 5.48
C TRP A 546 -9.80 2.65 6.62
N VAL A 547 -8.81 3.52 6.55
CA VAL A 547 -7.75 3.66 7.57
C VAL A 547 -7.44 5.14 7.78
N LEU A 548 -7.00 5.50 8.98
CA LEU A 548 -6.56 6.84 9.30
C LEU A 548 -5.37 7.26 8.42
N LYS A 549 -5.36 8.50 7.97
CA LYS A 549 -4.25 9.09 7.20
C LYS A 549 -2.98 9.24 8.04
N SER A 550 -3.15 9.42 9.35
CA SER A 550 -2.09 9.55 10.33
C SER A 550 -2.52 8.84 11.62
N SER A 551 -1.57 8.27 12.37
CA SER A 551 -1.83 7.64 13.68
C SER A 551 -2.29 8.63 14.77
N HIS A 552 -2.26 9.92 14.50
CA HIS A 552 -2.66 10.99 15.40
C HIS A 552 -3.84 11.82 14.86
N ALA A 553 -4.50 11.35 13.81
CA ALA A 553 -5.65 12.02 13.25
C ALA A 553 -6.92 11.54 13.98
N ASP A 554 -7.70 12.48 14.49
CA ASP A 554 -9.03 12.21 15.05
C ASP A 554 -10.03 12.06 13.90
N ASN A 555 -10.99 11.14 14.03
CA ASN A 555 -12.03 10.86 13.03
C ASN A 555 -13.46 10.87 13.61
N HIS A 556 -13.62 11.42 14.80
CA HIS A 556 -14.87 11.36 15.56
C HIS A 556 -16.05 11.96 14.80
N TYR A 557 -15.87 13.11 14.14
CA TYR A 557 -16.91 13.69 13.30
C TYR A 557 -17.24 12.85 12.06
N LEU A 558 -16.27 12.12 11.50
CA LEU A 558 -16.57 11.17 10.41
C LEU A 558 -17.47 10.03 10.90
N ASP A 559 -17.21 9.49 12.08
CA ASP A 559 -18.03 8.43 12.66
C ASP A 559 -19.43 8.97 13.07
N CYS A 560 -19.54 10.21 13.60
CA CYS A 560 -20.82 10.88 13.79
C CYS A 560 -21.61 11.01 12.47
N GLU A 561 -20.97 11.42 11.37
CA GLU A 561 -21.60 11.53 10.06
C GLU A 561 -22.06 10.16 9.50
N VAL A 562 -21.30 9.09 9.76
CA VAL A 562 -21.69 7.71 9.44
C VAL A 562 -22.97 7.34 10.19
N TYR A 563 -23.05 7.65 11.48
CA TYR A 563 -24.22 7.34 12.31
C TYR A 563 -25.44 8.19 11.92
N ALA A 564 -25.25 9.48 11.62
CA ALA A 564 -26.33 10.33 11.11
C ALA A 564 -26.88 9.83 9.76
N ALA A 565 -25.99 9.37 8.86
CA ALA A 565 -26.41 8.79 7.58
C ALA A 565 -27.14 7.44 7.76
N ALA A 566 -26.69 6.62 8.70
CA ALA A 566 -27.37 5.36 9.05
C ALA A 566 -28.76 5.62 9.67
N ALA A 567 -28.89 6.62 10.55
CA ALA A 567 -30.18 7.07 11.09
C ALA A 567 -31.16 7.49 9.98
N ALA A 568 -30.65 8.22 8.99
CA ALA A 568 -31.45 8.64 7.83
C ALA A 568 -31.93 7.44 6.99
N ASP A 569 -31.08 6.43 6.79
CA ASP A 569 -31.47 5.20 6.08
C ASP A 569 -32.52 4.39 6.87
N VAL A 570 -32.40 4.31 8.21
CA VAL A 570 -33.43 3.70 9.07
C VAL A 570 -34.77 4.40 8.92
N MET A 571 -34.76 5.74 8.78
CA MET A 571 -35.96 6.58 8.57
C MET A 571 -36.46 6.60 7.11
N GLY A 572 -35.79 5.87 6.19
CA GLY A 572 -36.21 5.72 4.80
C GLY A 572 -35.89 6.91 3.89
N VAL A 573 -34.76 7.60 4.13
CA VAL A 573 -34.32 8.79 3.36
C VAL A 573 -34.26 8.52 1.84
N ARG A 574 -34.00 7.28 1.42
CA ARG A 574 -33.92 6.91 0.00
C ARG A 574 -35.24 7.03 -0.75
N SER A 575 -36.36 6.99 -0.05
CA SER A 575 -37.73 7.06 -0.63
C SER A 575 -38.38 8.42 -0.48
N LEU A 576 -37.73 9.43 0.07
CA LEU A 576 -38.33 10.77 0.29
C LEU A 576 -38.88 11.41 -1.00
N TYR A 577 -38.17 11.25 -2.12
CA TYR A 577 -38.58 11.79 -3.41
C TYR A 577 -39.88 11.14 -3.95
N LEU A 578 -40.15 9.88 -3.65
CA LEU A 578 -41.39 9.21 -4.06
C LEU A 578 -42.61 9.84 -3.39
N LYS A 579 -42.51 10.17 -2.10
CA LYS A 579 -43.57 10.85 -1.34
C LYS A 579 -43.85 12.24 -1.89
N SER A 580 -42.87 12.91 -2.48
CA SER A 580 -43.01 14.23 -3.11
C SER A 580 -43.75 14.16 -4.45
N VAL A 581 -43.57 13.11 -5.22
CA VAL A 581 -44.19 12.91 -6.55
C VAL A 581 -45.68 12.55 -6.40
N GLU A 582 -46.07 11.88 -5.30
CA GLU A 582 -47.45 11.46 -5.06
C GLU A 582 -48.34 12.59 -4.46
N GLY A 583 -47.81 13.81 -4.31
CA GLY A 583 -48.59 14.99 -3.86
C GLY A 583 -49.04 14.95 -2.40
N GLN A 584 -48.56 14.00 -1.62
CA GLN A 584 -48.77 14.01 -0.17
C GLN A 584 -47.61 14.80 0.48
N ALA A 585 -47.89 16.00 0.96
CA ALA A 585 -47.03 16.70 1.90
C ALA A 585 -46.85 15.77 3.12
N ALA A 586 -45.67 15.15 3.23
CA ALA A 586 -45.34 14.37 4.42
C ALA A 586 -45.11 15.34 5.56
N THR A 587 -46.13 15.61 6.31
CA THR A 587 -46.00 16.10 7.69
C THR A 587 -45.12 15.08 8.40
N PRO A 588 -44.03 15.45 9.06
CA PRO A 588 -43.26 14.50 9.86
C PRO A 588 -44.23 13.90 10.89
N GLU A 589 -44.56 12.62 10.75
CA GLU A 589 -45.32 11.94 11.79
C GLU A 589 -44.50 11.99 13.08
N PRO A 590 -45.13 12.43 14.18
CA PRO A 590 -44.45 12.45 15.46
C PRO A 590 -44.09 11.03 15.86
N ARG A 591 -42.83 10.81 16.06
CA ARG A 591 -42.12 9.76 16.78
C ARG A 591 -42.98 8.59 17.30
N LYS A 592 -43.39 7.63 16.48
CA LYS A 592 -43.84 6.32 16.96
C LYS A 592 -43.23 5.25 16.07
N LEU A 593 -42.11 4.69 16.50
CA LEU A 593 -41.76 3.36 16.10
C LEU A 593 -42.89 2.45 16.55
N ALA A 594 -43.55 1.78 15.59
CA ALA A 594 -44.57 0.80 15.92
C ALA A 594 -43.94 -0.25 16.84
N LYS A 595 -44.48 -0.39 18.05
CA LYS A 595 -44.19 -1.55 18.89
C LYS A 595 -44.60 -2.78 18.09
N GLN A 596 -43.63 -3.52 17.58
CA GLN A 596 -43.87 -4.90 17.16
C GLN A 596 -44.21 -5.68 18.43
N GLU A 597 -45.46 -6.09 18.56
CA GLU A 597 -45.84 -7.08 19.55
C GLU A 597 -45.00 -8.33 19.31
N PRO A 598 -44.50 -8.99 20.38
CA PRO A 598 -43.74 -10.20 20.23
C PRO A 598 -44.66 -11.25 19.60
N GLN A 599 -44.31 -11.71 18.40
CA GLN A 599 -44.92 -12.91 17.81
C GLN A 599 -44.69 -14.06 18.79
N GLN A 600 -45.75 -14.55 19.37
CA GLN A 600 -45.77 -15.81 20.11
C GLN A 600 -45.28 -16.89 19.14
N THR A 601 -44.12 -17.45 19.40
CA THR A 601 -43.66 -18.70 18.79
C THR A 601 -44.64 -19.80 19.21
N GLN A 602 -45.49 -20.23 18.30
CA GLN A 602 -46.16 -21.51 18.40
C GLN A 602 -45.06 -22.58 18.31
N GLU A 603 -44.84 -23.24 19.42
CA GLU A 603 -44.14 -24.54 19.45
C GLU A 603 -44.98 -25.54 18.67
N GLU A 604 -44.65 -25.79 17.43
CA GLU A 604 -45.16 -26.97 16.72
C GLU A 604 -44.43 -28.21 17.25
N ASN A 605 -45.19 -28.98 18.00
CA ASN A 605 -44.84 -30.34 18.45
C ASN A 605 -44.63 -31.27 17.24
N TRP A 606 -43.42 -31.63 16.99
CA TRP A 606 -43.02 -32.58 15.93
C TRP A 606 -42.95 -34.06 16.42
N ILE A 607 -43.69 -34.44 17.41
CA ILE A 607 -43.80 -35.85 17.84
C ILE A 607 -45.28 -36.21 17.92
N ASN A 608 -45.80 -36.75 16.87
CA ASN A 608 -46.76 -37.87 16.79
C ASN A 608 -47.41 -37.92 15.42
N GLN A 609 -46.99 -38.84 14.60
CA GLN A 609 -47.90 -39.68 13.83
C GLN A 609 -47.17 -40.94 13.37
N ASN A 610 -47.75 -42.07 13.83
CA ASN A 610 -47.49 -43.40 13.36
C ASN A 610 -47.58 -43.47 11.84
N ASP A 611 -46.65 -44.17 11.23
CA ASP A 611 -46.97 -44.93 10.05
C ASP A 611 -46.17 -46.21 9.96
N THR A 612 -46.93 -47.25 9.89
CA THR A 612 -46.63 -48.64 9.67
C THR A 612 -46.04 -48.86 8.29
N TRP A 613 -44.99 -49.67 8.27
CA TRP A 613 -44.43 -50.22 7.03
C TRP A 613 -45.18 -51.47 6.59
N ILE A 614 -45.58 -51.52 5.33
CA ILE A 614 -45.50 -52.68 4.47
C ILE A 614 -44.76 -52.29 3.23
#